data_c70e82d5dabb3984a43fcd0573305495
#
_entry.id   c70e82d5dabb3984a43fcd0573305495
#
_cell.length_a   1.000
_cell.length_b   1.000
_cell.length_c   1.000
_cell.angle_alpha   90.00
_cell.angle_beta   90.00
_cell.angle_gamma   90.00
#
_symmetry.space_group_name_H-M   'P 1'
#
loop_
_entity.id
_entity.type
_entity.pdbx_description
1 polymer ?
#
loop_
_entity_poly.entity_id
_entity_poly.type
_entity_poly.pdbx_seq_one_letter_code
_entity_poly.pdbx_strand_id
1 'polypeptide(L)'
;MPKAKIKRLYLIPILSKALDVLELLEQNHAPVTLEDVYQKTQISKTSVYRILKTLVHRGYVAQAQNGQYRLVSRPRRLRFGFAVQSAEMPFSEAVAQSVTAAAAASGVELLLLDNRYDPDIAVQNAEEFVAKRVDLVLEFQVEEAVAPRIAHIFKKADIPLVAIDVPHPNATYFGVDNFEVGYEAGSLLAQHALRKWKGKVDKVVGVGFSEAGSFVQSRIFGAFDGIRERLTELTPGSFVQIEGRGMREPSRLAMKDLLRAHQHGQLILVATATDSSALGVLDAVREAGREADFAIAGQDCIPEVLAEIRKPNCAIIGSVSHEAETYGPRLIQLGIALLRGYTVPPYNYVRHRVVTPETLDAERGQTQHETAS
;
A
#
# COMPACT_ATOMS: atom_id res chain seq x y z
N MET A 1 46.43 39.76 0.89
CA MET A 1 45.06 39.25 1.05
C MET A 1 44.75 38.32 -0.13
N PRO A 2 44.45 37.04 0.08
CA PRO A 2 44.14 36.12 -1.02
C PRO A 2 42.76 36.43 -1.60
N LYS A 3 42.71 36.59 -2.95
CA LYS A 3 41.44 36.74 -3.70
C LYS A 3 40.62 35.47 -3.58
N ALA A 4 39.41 35.56 -3.00
CA ALA A 4 38.46 34.46 -2.94
C ALA A 4 38.16 33.99 -4.36
N LYS A 5 38.39 32.69 -4.65
CA LYS A 5 37.96 32.03 -5.89
C LYS A 5 36.44 31.99 -5.89
N ILE A 6 35.80 32.80 -6.74
CA ILE A 6 34.37 32.72 -7.05
C ILE A 6 34.13 31.33 -7.67
N LYS A 7 33.42 30.44 -6.96
CA LYS A 7 32.94 29.18 -7.49
C LYS A 7 32.06 29.51 -8.72
N ARG A 8 32.48 29.07 -9.93
CA ARG A 8 31.64 29.15 -11.12
C ARG A 8 30.39 28.32 -10.87
N LEU A 9 29.25 28.99 -10.67
CA LEU A 9 27.93 28.34 -10.67
C LEU A 9 27.67 27.84 -12.10
N TYR A 10 27.54 26.52 -12.26
CA TYR A 10 27.09 25.91 -13.52
C TYR A 10 25.57 26.07 -13.61
N LEU A 11 25.12 27.21 -14.13
CA LEU A 11 23.68 27.45 -14.39
C LEU A 11 23.32 26.95 -15.81
N ILE A 12 22.10 26.43 -15.95
CA ILE A 12 21.51 26.08 -17.25
C ILE A 12 20.81 27.34 -17.77
N PRO A 13 21.34 28.03 -18.83
CA PRO A 13 20.90 29.38 -19.18
C PRO A 13 19.41 29.47 -19.54
N ILE A 14 18.85 28.43 -20.21
CA ILE A 14 17.42 28.44 -20.60
C ILE A 14 16.51 28.23 -19.39
N LEU A 15 16.93 27.46 -18.41
CA LEU A 15 16.18 27.26 -17.17
C LEU A 15 16.17 28.54 -16.33
N SER A 16 17.32 29.22 -16.23
CA SER A 16 17.39 30.53 -15.56
C SER A 16 16.42 31.54 -16.18
N LYS A 17 16.43 31.66 -17.52
CA LYS A 17 15.49 32.53 -18.23
C LYS A 17 14.01 32.15 -18.00
N ALA A 18 13.70 30.86 -17.87
CA ALA A 18 12.35 30.42 -17.60
C ALA A 18 11.92 30.79 -16.17
N LEU A 19 12.82 30.72 -15.20
CA LEU A 19 12.59 31.18 -13.82
C LEU A 19 12.41 32.69 -13.77
N ASP A 20 13.24 33.47 -14.49
CA ASP A 20 13.08 34.94 -14.57
C ASP A 20 11.69 35.34 -15.08
N VAL A 21 11.17 34.60 -16.09
CA VAL A 21 9.81 34.82 -16.61
C VAL A 21 8.74 34.48 -15.58
N LEU A 22 8.90 33.38 -14.83
CA LEU A 22 7.95 32.97 -13.79
C LEU A 22 7.92 33.99 -12.63
N GLU A 23 9.09 34.43 -12.16
CA GLU A 23 9.22 35.42 -11.10
C GLU A 23 8.59 36.75 -11.50
N LEU A 24 8.77 37.16 -12.75
CA LEU A 24 8.11 38.36 -13.28
C LEU A 24 6.59 38.21 -13.27
N LEU A 25 6.04 37.07 -13.68
CA LEU A 25 4.61 36.79 -13.66
C LEU A 25 4.06 36.73 -12.22
N GLU A 26 4.86 36.24 -11.26
CA GLU A 26 4.49 36.17 -9.84
C GLU A 26 4.41 37.58 -9.20
N GLN A 27 5.31 38.46 -9.56
CA GLN A 27 5.33 39.85 -9.08
C GLN A 27 4.22 40.71 -9.69
N ASN A 28 3.70 40.35 -10.87
CA ASN A 28 2.63 41.07 -11.54
C ASN A 28 1.28 40.44 -11.27
N HIS A 29 0.43 41.06 -10.46
CA HIS A 29 -0.93 40.59 -10.17
C HIS A 29 -1.89 40.74 -11.35
N ALA A 30 -1.56 41.52 -12.38
CA ALA A 30 -2.32 41.74 -13.59
C ALA A 30 -1.76 40.87 -14.77
N PRO A 31 -2.62 40.42 -15.71
CA PRO A 31 -2.15 39.73 -16.91
C PRO A 31 -1.17 40.58 -17.72
N VAL A 32 -0.10 39.97 -18.22
CA VAL A 32 0.95 40.64 -18.99
C VAL A 32 0.98 40.14 -20.43
N THR A 33 1.43 40.99 -21.35
CA THR A 33 1.66 40.61 -22.77
C THR A 33 3.08 40.00 -22.94
N LEU A 34 3.30 39.34 -24.07
CA LEU A 34 4.64 38.89 -24.44
C LEU A 34 5.63 40.07 -24.52
N GLU A 35 5.15 41.23 -24.97
CA GLU A 35 5.94 42.46 -25.08
C GLU A 35 6.39 42.95 -23.68
N ASP A 36 5.47 42.95 -22.69
CA ASP A 36 5.79 43.34 -21.32
C ASP A 36 6.87 42.44 -20.73
N VAL A 37 6.76 41.12 -20.97
CA VAL A 37 7.77 40.15 -20.50
C VAL A 37 9.12 40.40 -21.16
N TYR A 38 9.16 40.64 -22.49
CA TYR A 38 10.37 40.98 -23.20
C TYR A 38 11.02 42.25 -22.66
N GLN A 39 10.25 43.31 -22.50
CA GLN A 39 10.76 44.61 -22.02
C GLN A 39 11.33 44.53 -20.60
N LYS A 40 10.71 43.77 -19.73
CA LYS A 40 11.14 43.65 -18.33
C LYS A 40 12.29 42.68 -18.12
N THR A 41 12.35 41.58 -18.87
CA THR A 41 13.37 40.53 -18.69
C THR A 41 14.57 40.69 -19.63
N GLN A 42 14.44 41.47 -20.71
CA GLN A 42 15.44 41.59 -21.78
C GLN A 42 15.78 40.24 -22.46
N ILE A 43 14.95 39.22 -22.29
CA ILE A 43 15.07 37.91 -22.96
C ILE A 43 14.47 38.06 -24.35
N SER A 44 15.15 37.53 -25.40
CA SER A 44 14.64 37.64 -26.77
C SER A 44 13.19 37.20 -26.92
N LYS A 45 12.39 37.90 -27.73
CA LYS A 45 10.96 37.61 -27.93
C LYS A 45 10.70 36.15 -28.31
N THR A 46 11.57 35.55 -29.12
CA THR A 46 11.48 34.14 -29.51
C THR A 46 11.64 33.22 -28.29
N SER A 47 12.59 33.52 -27.39
CA SER A 47 12.79 32.74 -26.18
C SER A 47 11.62 32.92 -25.20
N VAL A 48 11.15 34.15 -25.00
CA VAL A 48 9.98 34.45 -24.18
C VAL A 48 8.75 33.68 -24.69
N TYR A 49 8.48 33.73 -26.00
CA TYR A 49 7.39 32.98 -26.59
C TYR A 49 7.44 31.47 -26.32
N ARG A 50 8.62 30.86 -26.53
CA ARG A 50 8.81 29.42 -26.29
C ARG A 50 8.68 29.07 -24.81
N ILE A 51 9.20 29.88 -23.92
CA ILE A 51 9.06 29.73 -22.48
C ILE A 51 7.59 29.84 -22.07
N LEU A 52 6.88 30.89 -22.47
CA LEU A 52 5.45 31.09 -22.16
C LEU A 52 4.60 29.94 -22.70
N LYS A 53 4.83 29.48 -23.96
CA LYS A 53 4.11 28.33 -24.53
C LYS A 53 4.38 27.05 -23.76
N THR A 54 5.61 26.82 -23.31
CA THR A 54 5.97 25.69 -22.47
C THR A 54 5.25 25.77 -21.11
N LEU A 55 5.24 26.95 -20.48
CA LEU A 55 4.58 27.17 -19.19
C LEU A 55 3.05 27.03 -19.30
N VAL A 56 2.45 27.48 -20.41
CA VAL A 56 1.02 27.27 -20.69
C VAL A 56 0.72 25.78 -20.87
N HIS A 57 1.52 25.08 -21.69
CA HIS A 57 1.35 23.63 -21.91
C HIS A 57 1.53 22.83 -20.60
N ARG A 58 2.37 23.30 -19.69
CA ARG A 58 2.63 22.68 -18.39
C ARG A 58 1.67 23.17 -17.27
N GLY A 59 0.71 24.06 -17.59
CA GLY A 59 -0.30 24.56 -16.65
C GLY A 59 0.18 25.61 -15.62
N TYR A 60 1.42 26.09 -15.75
CA TYR A 60 1.92 27.16 -14.87
C TYR A 60 1.39 28.55 -15.23
N VAL A 61 1.04 28.75 -16.47
CA VAL A 61 0.58 30.04 -17.02
C VAL A 61 -0.70 29.80 -17.83
N ALA A 62 -1.68 30.64 -17.68
CA ALA A 62 -2.87 30.69 -18.54
C ALA A 62 -2.70 31.80 -19.59
N GLN A 63 -3.09 31.51 -20.85
CA GLN A 63 -3.19 32.49 -21.92
C GLN A 63 -4.66 32.85 -22.14
N ALA A 64 -5.00 34.12 -21.97
CA ALA A 64 -6.34 34.63 -22.25
C ALA A 64 -6.57 34.82 -23.79
N GLN A 65 -7.84 34.94 -24.21
CA GLN A 65 -8.21 35.13 -25.62
C GLN A 65 -7.59 36.40 -26.24
N ASN A 66 -7.32 37.43 -25.43
CA ASN A 66 -6.65 38.67 -25.85
C ASN A 66 -5.11 38.53 -25.95
N GLY A 67 -4.57 37.33 -25.81
CA GLY A 67 -3.13 37.06 -25.93
C GLY A 67 -2.32 37.38 -24.71
N GLN A 68 -2.92 37.86 -23.60
CA GLN A 68 -2.25 38.10 -22.35
C GLN A 68 -2.00 36.82 -21.58
N TYR A 69 -0.92 36.82 -20.79
CA TYR A 69 -0.49 35.73 -19.94
C TYR A 69 -0.63 36.11 -18.47
N ARG A 70 -1.09 35.17 -17.66
CA ARG A 70 -1.12 35.31 -16.20
C ARG A 70 -0.58 34.03 -15.56
N LEU A 71 0.08 34.19 -14.44
CA LEU A 71 0.41 33.04 -13.62
C LEU A 71 -0.90 32.36 -13.22
N VAL A 72 -1.01 31.08 -13.46
CA VAL A 72 -2.05 30.31 -12.77
C VAL A 72 -1.64 30.36 -11.30
N SER A 73 -2.47 30.98 -10.43
CA SER A 73 -2.24 31.02 -8.98
C SER A 73 -1.64 29.71 -8.57
N ARG A 74 -0.54 29.74 -7.76
CA ARG A 74 0.23 28.54 -7.39
C ARG A 74 -0.62 27.31 -7.47
N PRO A 75 -0.22 26.25 -8.22
CA PRO A 75 -1.10 25.09 -8.35
C PRO A 75 -1.65 24.81 -6.97
N ARG A 76 -2.98 24.91 -6.82
CA ARG A 76 -3.65 24.67 -5.55
C ARG A 76 -2.99 23.42 -4.96
N ARG A 77 -2.49 23.50 -3.75
CA ARG A 77 -1.89 22.36 -3.08
C ARG A 77 -2.87 21.21 -3.20
N LEU A 78 -2.44 20.12 -3.84
CA LEU A 78 -3.32 18.98 -4.03
C LEU A 78 -3.77 18.50 -2.64
N ARG A 79 -5.07 18.24 -2.52
CA ARG A 79 -5.66 17.71 -1.29
C ARG A 79 -6.13 16.30 -1.53
N PHE A 80 -5.51 15.33 -0.88
CA PHE A 80 -5.92 13.95 -0.92
C PHE A 80 -6.75 13.60 0.31
N GLY A 81 -7.85 12.86 0.11
CA GLY A 81 -8.51 12.12 1.15
C GLY A 81 -7.79 10.79 1.34
N PHE A 82 -7.58 10.38 2.57
CA PHE A 82 -7.10 9.04 2.89
C PHE A 82 -8.00 8.43 3.97
N ALA A 83 -8.81 7.45 3.57
CA ALA A 83 -9.59 6.63 4.47
C ALA A 83 -8.71 5.47 4.95
N VAL A 84 -8.34 5.47 6.21
CA VAL A 84 -7.55 4.42 6.86
C VAL A 84 -8.49 3.27 7.25
N GLN A 85 -8.06 2.03 7.07
CA GLN A 85 -8.84 0.84 7.44
C GLN A 85 -9.23 0.86 8.92
N SER A 86 -8.26 1.02 9.80
CA SER A 86 -8.39 1.28 11.23
C SER A 86 -7.05 1.71 11.81
N ALA A 87 -7.06 2.72 12.69
CA ALA A 87 -5.89 3.15 13.43
C ALA A 87 -5.40 2.11 14.47
N GLU A 88 -6.26 1.13 14.83
CA GLU A 88 -5.94 0.09 15.80
C GLU A 88 -5.28 -1.15 15.17
N MET A 89 -5.26 -1.25 13.83
CA MET A 89 -4.69 -2.39 13.10
C MET A 89 -3.24 -2.12 12.72
N PRO A 90 -2.25 -2.95 13.15
CA PRO A 90 -0.82 -2.66 12.96
C PRO A 90 -0.39 -2.43 11.51
N PHE A 91 -0.89 -3.23 10.57
CA PHE A 91 -0.59 -3.05 9.15
C PHE A 91 -1.18 -1.73 8.61
N SER A 92 -2.43 -1.43 8.95
CA SER A 92 -3.11 -0.19 8.57
C SER A 92 -2.40 1.04 9.13
N GLU A 93 -1.93 0.98 10.38
CA GLU A 93 -1.15 2.04 11.02
C GLU A 93 0.17 2.28 10.27
N ALA A 94 0.91 1.22 9.93
CA ALA A 94 2.16 1.32 9.18
C ALA A 94 1.96 1.96 7.80
N VAL A 95 0.89 1.57 7.08
CA VAL A 95 0.50 2.19 5.81
C VAL A 95 0.15 3.67 6.02
N ALA A 96 -0.62 4.01 7.07
CA ALA A 96 -1.01 5.39 7.35
C ALA A 96 0.19 6.29 7.66
N GLN A 97 1.15 5.80 8.41
CA GLN A 97 2.40 6.51 8.68
C GLN A 97 3.19 6.74 7.39
N SER A 98 3.33 5.73 6.53
CA SER A 98 4.01 5.81 5.24
C SER A 98 3.34 6.85 4.31
N VAL A 99 2.00 6.80 4.18
CA VAL A 99 1.23 7.75 3.34
C VAL A 99 1.35 9.18 3.86
N THR A 100 1.26 9.37 5.18
CA THR A 100 1.37 10.69 5.82
C THR A 100 2.75 11.31 5.57
N ALA A 101 3.82 10.54 5.75
CA ALA A 101 5.18 10.99 5.49
C ALA A 101 5.40 11.34 4.01
N ALA A 102 4.91 10.49 3.10
CA ALA A 102 5.05 10.72 1.66
C ALA A 102 4.24 11.94 1.17
N ALA A 103 3.03 12.16 1.71
CA ALA A 103 2.22 13.33 1.40
C ALA A 103 2.92 14.62 1.82
N ALA A 104 3.47 14.64 3.05
CA ALA A 104 4.24 15.78 3.55
C ALA A 104 5.47 16.07 2.67
N ALA A 105 6.24 15.05 2.31
CA ALA A 105 7.42 15.17 1.45
C ALA A 105 7.08 15.67 0.03
N SER A 106 5.89 15.33 -0.48
CA SER A 106 5.42 15.71 -1.81
C SER A 106 4.63 17.03 -1.84
N GLY A 107 4.45 17.70 -0.69
CA GLY A 107 3.66 18.92 -0.60
C GLY A 107 2.15 18.71 -0.82
N VAL A 108 1.64 17.50 -0.68
CA VAL A 108 0.22 17.15 -0.72
C VAL A 108 -0.40 17.41 0.65
N GLU A 109 -1.55 18.08 0.66
CA GLU A 109 -2.39 18.19 1.86
C GLU A 109 -3.17 16.88 2.03
N LEU A 110 -3.00 16.20 3.15
CA LEU A 110 -3.67 14.95 3.44
C LEU A 110 -4.79 15.16 4.47
N LEU A 111 -6.02 14.80 4.09
CA LEU A 111 -7.14 14.67 5.00
C LEU A 111 -7.31 13.18 5.33
N LEU A 112 -6.97 12.78 6.56
CA LEU A 112 -7.04 11.40 7.01
C LEU A 112 -8.32 11.21 7.83
N LEU A 113 -9.11 10.19 7.50
CA LEU A 113 -10.27 9.72 8.26
C LEU A 113 -10.13 8.23 8.55
N ASP A 114 -10.57 7.80 9.73
CA ASP A 114 -10.50 6.41 10.17
C ASP A 114 -11.85 5.71 9.90
N ASN A 115 -11.83 4.62 9.13
CA ASN A 115 -12.99 3.78 8.86
C ASN A 115 -13.36 2.88 10.05
N ARG A 116 -12.51 2.78 11.06
CA ARG A 116 -12.72 2.02 12.30
C ARG A 116 -13.12 0.55 12.08
N TYR A 117 -12.72 -0.01 10.95
CA TYR A 117 -13.11 -1.35 10.56
C TYR A 117 -14.65 -1.50 10.42
N ASP A 118 -15.34 -0.41 10.09
CA ASP A 118 -16.80 -0.32 10.02
C ASP A 118 -17.25 0.18 8.64
N PRO A 119 -18.05 -0.62 7.90
CA PRO A 119 -18.49 -0.29 6.56
C PRO A 119 -19.39 0.95 6.48
N ASP A 120 -20.20 1.21 7.50
CA ASP A 120 -21.06 2.39 7.51
C ASP A 120 -20.25 3.66 7.77
N ILE A 121 -19.23 3.59 8.62
CA ILE A 121 -18.29 4.69 8.83
C ILE A 121 -17.47 4.94 7.54
N ALA A 122 -17.03 3.91 6.83
CA ALA A 122 -16.33 4.06 5.56
C ALA A 122 -17.16 4.84 4.53
N VAL A 123 -18.48 4.56 4.46
CA VAL A 123 -19.40 5.30 3.59
C VAL A 123 -19.58 6.75 4.05
N GLN A 124 -19.71 7.02 5.35
CA GLN A 124 -19.79 8.38 5.90
C GLN A 124 -18.51 9.17 5.61
N ASN A 125 -17.35 8.56 5.76
CA ASN A 125 -16.06 9.16 5.43
C ASN A 125 -15.97 9.51 3.94
N ALA A 126 -16.49 8.65 3.05
CA ALA A 126 -16.54 8.96 1.62
C ALA A 126 -17.39 10.19 1.31
N GLU A 127 -18.55 10.35 1.98
CA GLU A 127 -19.39 11.55 1.85
C GLU A 127 -18.68 12.79 2.41
N GLU A 128 -17.93 12.66 3.51
CA GLU A 128 -17.16 13.76 4.09
C GLU A 128 -16.04 14.21 3.16
N PHE A 129 -15.31 13.31 2.51
CA PHE A 129 -14.29 13.67 1.51
C PHE A 129 -14.87 14.49 0.37
N VAL A 130 -16.07 14.12 -0.13
CA VAL A 130 -16.78 14.92 -1.14
C VAL A 130 -17.11 16.31 -0.61
N ALA A 131 -17.67 16.41 0.60
CA ALA A 131 -17.99 17.71 1.23
C ALA A 131 -16.75 18.59 1.44
N LYS A 132 -15.60 18.00 1.76
CA LYS A 132 -14.30 18.69 1.91
C LYS A 132 -13.61 19.00 0.58
N ARG A 133 -14.17 18.57 -0.56
CA ARG A 133 -13.66 18.83 -1.91
C ARG A 133 -12.21 18.40 -2.08
N VAL A 134 -11.89 17.17 -1.69
CA VAL A 134 -10.59 16.56 -1.96
C VAL A 134 -10.42 16.35 -3.48
N ASP A 135 -9.18 16.35 -3.96
CA ASP A 135 -8.87 16.19 -5.38
C ASP A 135 -8.82 14.71 -5.79
N LEU A 136 -8.52 13.83 -4.85
CA LEU A 136 -8.41 12.37 -5.04
C LEU A 136 -8.60 11.67 -3.70
N VAL A 137 -9.07 10.43 -3.72
CA VAL A 137 -9.19 9.60 -2.52
C VAL A 137 -8.35 8.34 -2.64
N LEU A 138 -7.65 8.04 -1.57
CA LEU A 138 -7.02 6.76 -1.26
C LEU A 138 -7.95 6.05 -0.27
N GLU A 139 -8.59 4.97 -0.71
CA GLU A 139 -9.59 4.25 0.09
C GLU A 139 -9.05 2.91 0.56
N PHE A 140 -8.90 2.76 1.86
CA PHE A 140 -8.47 1.53 2.49
C PHE A 140 -9.54 1.05 3.46
N GLN A 141 -10.52 0.35 2.95
CA GLN A 141 -11.60 -0.29 3.71
C GLN A 141 -11.55 -1.82 3.48
N VAL A 142 -12.25 -2.60 4.30
CA VAL A 142 -12.09 -4.05 4.34
C VAL A 142 -13.25 -4.84 3.77
N GLU A 143 -14.45 -4.29 3.68
CA GLU A 143 -15.62 -5.05 3.24
C GLU A 143 -15.91 -4.82 1.75
N GLU A 144 -15.80 -5.87 0.93
CA GLU A 144 -16.10 -5.81 -0.50
C GLU A 144 -17.54 -5.33 -0.75
N ALA A 145 -18.48 -5.67 0.14
CA ALA A 145 -19.91 -5.35 -0.03
C ALA A 145 -20.22 -3.84 -0.12
N VAL A 146 -19.42 -2.97 0.52
CA VAL A 146 -19.63 -1.51 0.47
C VAL A 146 -18.83 -0.82 -0.62
N ALA A 147 -17.86 -1.49 -1.23
CA ALA A 147 -17.01 -0.93 -2.28
C ALA A 147 -17.81 -0.31 -3.46
N PRO A 148 -18.91 -0.91 -3.96
CA PRO A 148 -19.71 -0.29 -5.01
C PRO A 148 -20.40 1.01 -4.57
N ARG A 149 -20.83 1.12 -3.32
CA ARG A 149 -21.46 2.33 -2.78
C ARG A 149 -20.46 3.47 -2.66
N ILE A 150 -19.29 3.20 -2.10
CA ILE A 150 -18.19 4.16 -1.96
C ILE A 150 -17.75 4.65 -3.35
N ALA A 151 -17.50 3.73 -4.28
CA ALA A 151 -17.12 4.06 -5.64
C ALA A 151 -18.17 4.92 -6.36
N HIS A 152 -19.47 4.67 -6.13
CA HIS A 152 -20.54 5.48 -6.70
C HIS A 152 -20.54 6.92 -6.16
N ILE A 153 -20.27 7.12 -4.86
CA ILE A 153 -20.16 8.45 -4.24
C ILE A 153 -19.08 9.27 -4.94
N PHE A 154 -17.86 8.74 -5.09
CA PHE A 154 -16.76 9.44 -5.73
C PHE A 154 -16.95 9.64 -7.23
N LYS A 155 -17.50 8.64 -7.94
CA LYS A 155 -17.85 8.78 -9.36
C LYS A 155 -18.85 9.92 -9.60
N LYS A 156 -19.88 10.04 -8.74
CA LYS A 156 -20.88 11.12 -8.85
C LYS A 156 -20.27 12.51 -8.61
N ALA A 157 -19.23 12.58 -7.77
CA ALA A 157 -18.51 13.80 -7.45
C ALA A 157 -17.35 14.11 -8.40
N ASP A 158 -17.09 13.23 -9.39
CA ASP A 158 -15.94 13.32 -10.32
C ASP A 158 -14.58 13.35 -9.58
N ILE A 159 -14.48 12.59 -8.49
CA ILE A 159 -13.26 12.45 -7.70
C ILE A 159 -12.60 11.11 -8.03
N PRO A 160 -11.34 11.10 -8.53
CA PRO A 160 -10.59 9.87 -8.75
C PRO A 160 -10.39 9.05 -7.46
N LEU A 161 -10.48 7.73 -7.59
CA LEU A 161 -10.38 6.79 -6.49
C LEU A 161 -9.24 5.80 -6.72
N VAL A 162 -8.36 5.67 -5.74
CA VAL A 162 -7.39 4.58 -5.61
C VAL A 162 -7.87 3.66 -4.50
N ALA A 163 -8.18 2.43 -4.85
CA ALA A 163 -8.63 1.40 -3.92
C ALA A 163 -7.44 0.59 -3.42
N ILE A 164 -7.25 0.55 -2.10
CA ILE A 164 -6.14 -0.16 -1.47
C ILE A 164 -6.63 -1.53 -0.98
N ASP A 165 -5.96 -2.59 -1.42
CA ASP A 165 -6.13 -4.01 -1.09
C ASP A 165 -7.50 -4.61 -1.42
N VAL A 166 -8.60 -3.86 -1.34
CA VAL A 166 -9.95 -4.31 -1.76
C VAL A 166 -10.38 -3.55 -3.02
N PRO A 167 -10.59 -4.22 -4.15
CA PRO A 167 -10.96 -3.56 -5.39
C PRO A 167 -12.32 -2.85 -5.29
N HIS A 168 -12.40 -1.65 -5.88
CA HIS A 168 -13.64 -0.89 -6.02
C HIS A 168 -13.99 -0.70 -7.51
N PRO A 169 -15.28 -0.69 -7.89
CA PRO A 169 -15.68 -0.42 -9.27
C PRO A 169 -15.14 0.92 -9.78
N ASN A 170 -14.55 0.93 -10.97
CA ASN A 170 -13.97 2.13 -11.62
C ASN A 170 -12.82 2.80 -10.86
N ALA A 171 -12.25 2.16 -9.84
CA ALA A 171 -11.07 2.63 -9.13
C ALA A 171 -9.79 2.05 -9.75
N THR A 172 -8.68 2.74 -9.54
CA THR A 172 -7.35 2.18 -9.74
C THR A 172 -6.99 1.35 -8.52
N TYR A 173 -6.70 0.06 -8.72
CA TYR A 173 -6.27 -0.83 -7.63
C TYR A 173 -4.81 -0.60 -7.27
N PHE A 174 -4.52 -0.68 -5.97
CA PHE A 174 -3.18 -0.68 -5.41
C PHE A 174 -3.10 -1.67 -4.25
N GLY A 175 -2.16 -2.59 -4.27
CA GLY A 175 -2.01 -3.63 -3.24
C GLY A 175 -1.20 -4.82 -3.73
N VAL A 176 -1.23 -5.93 -3.02
CA VAL A 176 -0.54 -7.16 -3.41
C VAL A 176 -1.32 -7.96 -4.44
N ASP A 177 -0.63 -8.85 -5.16
CA ASP A 177 -1.27 -9.98 -5.84
C ASP A 177 -1.62 -11.03 -4.78
N ASN A 178 -2.91 -11.08 -4.43
CA ASN A 178 -3.37 -11.91 -3.32
C ASN A 178 -3.18 -13.41 -3.57
N PHE A 179 -3.28 -13.85 -4.82
CA PHE A 179 -3.01 -15.26 -5.15
C PHE A 179 -1.54 -15.58 -4.96
N GLU A 180 -0.65 -14.74 -5.48
CA GLU A 180 0.81 -14.96 -5.44
C GLU A 180 1.34 -14.95 -3.99
N VAL A 181 0.96 -13.97 -3.17
CA VAL A 181 1.39 -13.96 -1.75
C VAL A 181 0.87 -15.17 -0.98
N GLY A 182 -0.33 -15.64 -1.32
CA GLY A 182 -0.86 -16.89 -0.78
C GLY A 182 -0.04 -18.09 -1.22
N TYR A 183 0.26 -18.20 -2.51
CA TYR A 183 1.06 -19.28 -3.08
C TYR A 183 2.46 -19.38 -2.43
N GLU A 184 3.11 -18.25 -2.17
CA GLU A 184 4.39 -18.21 -1.46
C GLU A 184 4.27 -18.71 -0.01
N ALA A 185 3.22 -18.30 0.72
CA ALA A 185 2.95 -18.78 2.06
C ALA A 185 2.72 -20.31 2.06
N GLY A 186 1.94 -20.81 1.10
CA GLY A 186 1.72 -22.25 0.93
C GLY A 186 2.99 -23.01 0.60
N SER A 187 3.82 -22.45 -0.28
CA SER A 187 5.11 -23.01 -0.64
C SER A 187 6.05 -23.14 0.55
N LEU A 188 6.08 -22.11 1.42
CA LEU A 188 6.83 -22.12 2.68
C LEU A 188 6.35 -23.24 3.61
N LEU A 189 5.04 -23.38 3.79
CA LEU A 189 4.42 -24.43 4.61
C LEU A 189 4.78 -25.84 4.10
N ALA A 190 4.66 -26.05 2.80
CA ALA A 190 5.01 -27.33 2.19
C ALA A 190 6.50 -27.67 2.34
N GLN A 191 7.39 -26.69 2.15
CA GLN A 191 8.82 -26.87 2.39
C GLN A 191 9.13 -27.22 3.84
N HIS A 192 8.44 -26.61 4.79
CA HIS A 192 8.56 -26.95 6.21
C HIS A 192 8.15 -28.41 6.45
N ALA A 193 6.99 -28.83 5.95
CA ALA A 193 6.51 -30.20 6.11
C ALA A 193 7.49 -31.24 5.50
N LEU A 194 8.03 -30.96 4.32
CA LEU A 194 9.03 -31.83 3.68
C LEU A 194 10.30 -31.96 4.55
N ARG A 195 10.80 -30.83 5.07
CA ARG A 195 12.06 -30.80 5.85
C ARG A 195 11.91 -31.34 7.26
N LYS A 196 10.82 -30.99 7.97
CA LYS A 196 10.65 -31.31 9.38
C LYS A 196 9.77 -32.52 9.63
N TRP A 197 8.77 -32.75 8.80
CA TRP A 197 7.77 -33.81 8.98
C TRP A 197 7.88 -34.93 7.92
N LYS A 198 8.91 -34.87 7.06
CA LYS A 198 9.14 -35.85 5.98
C LYS A 198 7.94 -35.98 5.03
N GLY A 199 7.27 -34.86 4.79
CA GLY A 199 6.09 -34.77 3.94
C GLY A 199 4.77 -35.25 4.57
N LYS A 200 4.77 -35.66 5.83
CA LYS A 200 3.54 -36.09 6.51
C LYS A 200 2.72 -34.86 6.91
N VAL A 201 1.49 -34.82 6.46
CA VAL A 201 0.51 -33.76 6.80
C VAL A 201 -0.87 -34.41 6.88
N ASP A 202 -1.57 -34.23 7.99
CA ASP A 202 -2.92 -34.77 8.18
C ASP A 202 -3.99 -33.80 7.70
N LYS A 203 -3.78 -32.47 7.92
CA LYS A 203 -4.72 -31.43 7.52
C LYS A 203 -4.00 -30.17 7.07
N VAL A 204 -4.66 -29.43 6.18
CA VAL A 204 -4.32 -28.09 5.76
C VAL A 204 -5.49 -27.18 6.07
N VAL A 205 -5.26 -26.14 6.85
CA VAL A 205 -6.29 -25.19 7.27
C VAL A 205 -6.02 -23.84 6.63
N GLY A 206 -7.02 -23.28 5.95
CA GLY A 206 -7.02 -21.89 5.52
C GLY A 206 -7.86 -21.05 6.49
N VAL A 207 -7.27 -20.03 7.09
CA VAL A 207 -8.01 -19.07 7.93
C VAL A 207 -8.33 -17.86 7.09
N GLY A 208 -9.57 -17.81 6.62
CA GLY A 208 -10.04 -16.86 5.62
C GLY A 208 -10.49 -15.52 6.20
N PHE A 209 -10.82 -14.64 5.27
CA PHE A 209 -11.37 -13.31 5.54
C PHE A 209 -12.44 -13.02 4.47
N SER A 210 -13.62 -13.63 4.63
CA SER A 210 -14.68 -13.62 3.62
C SER A 210 -15.27 -12.23 3.37
N GLU A 211 -15.34 -11.37 4.39
CA GLU A 211 -15.88 -10.01 4.29
C GLU A 211 -15.04 -9.13 3.34
N ALA A 212 -13.73 -9.40 3.24
CA ALA A 212 -12.84 -8.71 2.30
C ALA A 212 -13.01 -9.15 0.84
N GLY A 213 -13.89 -10.12 0.59
CA GLY A 213 -14.30 -10.57 -0.74
C GLY A 213 -13.40 -11.61 -1.39
N SER A 214 -13.80 -12.02 -2.58
CA SER A 214 -13.15 -13.09 -3.33
C SER A 214 -11.70 -12.78 -3.71
N PHE A 215 -11.40 -11.49 -3.91
CA PHE A 215 -10.07 -11.05 -4.29
C PHE A 215 -9.05 -11.28 -3.15
N VAL A 216 -9.39 -10.96 -1.91
CA VAL A 216 -8.54 -11.23 -0.74
C VAL A 216 -8.56 -12.73 -0.38
N GLN A 217 -9.70 -13.41 -0.53
CA GLN A 217 -9.80 -14.85 -0.33
C GLN A 217 -8.87 -15.66 -1.24
N SER A 218 -8.45 -15.10 -2.38
CA SER A 218 -7.48 -15.75 -3.26
C SER A 218 -6.12 -16.03 -2.57
N ARG A 219 -5.79 -15.37 -1.44
CA ARG A 219 -4.63 -15.71 -0.59
C ARG A 219 -4.71 -17.17 -0.10
N ILE A 220 -5.90 -17.61 0.33
CA ILE A 220 -6.10 -18.97 0.83
C ILE A 220 -6.04 -19.98 -0.32
N PHE A 221 -6.63 -19.65 -1.49
CA PHE A 221 -6.57 -20.52 -2.66
C PHE A 221 -5.14 -20.66 -3.18
N GLY A 222 -4.39 -19.55 -3.27
CA GLY A 222 -2.97 -19.57 -3.63
C GLY A 222 -2.15 -20.42 -2.66
N ALA A 223 -2.40 -20.29 -1.34
CA ALA A 223 -1.70 -21.10 -0.34
C ALA A 223 -2.00 -22.60 -0.51
N PHE A 224 -3.25 -22.95 -0.77
CA PHE A 224 -3.60 -24.35 -1.04
C PHE A 224 -2.92 -24.89 -2.30
N ASP A 225 -2.81 -24.10 -3.34
CA ASP A 225 -2.13 -24.51 -4.59
C ASP A 225 -0.62 -24.63 -4.38
N GLY A 226 0.03 -23.69 -3.66
CA GLY A 226 1.45 -23.79 -3.32
C GLY A 226 1.79 -25.01 -2.45
N ILE A 227 0.83 -25.47 -1.62
CA ILE A 227 0.97 -26.72 -0.85
C ILE A 227 0.77 -27.92 -1.75
N ARG A 228 -0.28 -27.96 -2.57
CA ARG A 228 -0.61 -29.11 -3.45
C ARG A 228 0.49 -29.41 -4.44
N GLU A 229 1.13 -28.41 -4.98
CA GLU A 229 2.22 -28.58 -5.95
C GLU A 229 3.39 -29.41 -5.37
N ARG A 230 3.65 -29.29 -4.08
CA ARG A 230 4.79 -29.93 -3.40
C ARG A 230 4.41 -31.17 -2.58
N LEU A 231 3.16 -31.25 -2.12
CA LEU A 231 2.63 -32.34 -1.31
C LEU A 231 1.49 -33.04 -2.08
N THR A 232 1.85 -33.72 -3.15
CA THR A 232 0.93 -34.33 -4.10
C THR A 232 0.06 -35.46 -3.54
N GLU A 233 0.43 -36.03 -2.39
CA GLU A 233 -0.32 -37.09 -1.71
C GLU A 233 -1.57 -36.56 -0.96
N LEU A 234 -1.69 -35.22 -0.79
CA LEU A 234 -2.84 -34.62 -0.12
C LEU A 234 -4.09 -34.69 -0.99
N THR A 235 -5.16 -35.22 -0.44
CA THR A 235 -6.46 -35.28 -1.11
C THR A 235 -7.26 -33.99 -0.91
N PRO A 236 -8.29 -33.68 -1.71
CA PRO A 236 -9.17 -32.56 -1.48
C PRO A 236 -9.77 -32.54 -0.06
N GLY A 237 -10.05 -33.69 0.55
CA GLY A 237 -10.55 -33.82 1.91
C GLY A 237 -9.56 -33.46 3.02
N SER A 238 -8.27 -33.29 2.66
CA SER A 238 -7.24 -32.80 3.61
C SER A 238 -7.33 -31.29 3.83
N PHE A 239 -7.98 -30.54 2.95
CA PHE A 239 -8.08 -29.07 3.00
C PHE A 239 -9.39 -28.65 3.63
N VAL A 240 -9.31 -27.70 4.57
CA VAL A 240 -10.47 -27.10 5.24
C VAL A 240 -10.28 -25.60 5.37
N GLN A 241 -11.37 -24.85 5.27
CA GLN A 241 -11.37 -23.42 5.56
C GLN A 241 -12.17 -23.14 6.83
N ILE A 242 -11.66 -22.20 7.61
CA ILE A 242 -12.35 -21.60 8.75
C ILE A 242 -12.35 -20.08 8.58
N GLU A 243 -13.32 -19.40 9.20
CA GLU A 243 -13.45 -17.95 9.10
C GLU A 243 -12.76 -17.27 10.28
N GLY A 244 -11.81 -16.38 9.98
CA GLY A 244 -11.03 -15.63 10.97
C GLY A 244 -11.30 -14.13 10.95
N ARG A 245 -12.04 -13.61 9.97
CA ARG A 245 -12.35 -12.19 9.79
C ARG A 245 -11.13 -11.28 9.75
N GLY A 246 -9.96 -11.83 9.42
CA GLY A 246 -8.69 -11.10 9.45
C GLY A 246 -8.21 -10.68 10.85
N MET A 247 -8.84 -11.16 11.93
CA MET A 247 -8.64 -10.69 13.31
C MET A 247 -8.17 -11.81 14.23
N ARG A 248 -7.44 -11.42 15.32
CA ARG A 248 -6.84 -12.36 16.28
C ARG A 248 -7.90 -13.19 17.03
N GLU A 249 -8.87 -12.53 17.65
CA GLU A 249 -9.83 -13.23 18.51
C GLU A 249 -10.80 -14.12 17.73
N PRO A 250 -11.42 -13.69 16.62
CA PRO A 250 -12.22 -14.59 15.77
C PRO A 250 -11.42 -15.80 15.29
N SER A 251 -10.18 -15.63 14.86
CA SER A 251 -9.33 -16.72 14.41
C SER A 251 -8.98 -17.68 15.53
N ARG A 252 -8.74 -17.17 16.76
CA ARG A 252 -8.50 -18.00 17.95
C ARG A 252 -9.71 -18.87 18.26
N LEU A 253 -10.92 -18.31 18.24
CA LEU A 253 -12.15 -19.05 18.52
C LEU A 253 -12.41 -20.10 17.45
N ALA A 254 -12.32 -19.75 16.16
CA ALA A 254 -12.49 -20.69 15.05
C ALA A 254 -11.50 -21.85 15.10
N MET A 255 -10.22 -21.56 15.43
CA MET A 255 -9.21 -22.61 15.59
C MET A 255 -9.50 -23.48 16.83
N LYS A 256 -9.95 -22.94 17.95
CA LYS A 256 -10.37 -23.74 19.11
C LYS A 256 -11.49 -24.72 18.78
N ASP A 257 -12.44 -24.31 17.99
CA ASP A 257 -13.53 -25.18 17.55
C ASP A 257 -13.02 -26.30 16.63
N LEU A 258 -12.09 -25.99 15.71
CA LEU A 258 -11.44 -26.97 14.86
C LEU A 258 -10.64 -28.00 15.69
N LEU A 259 -9.90 -27.54 16.71
CA LEU A 259 -9.07 -28.38 17.58
C LEU A 259 -9.90 -29.43 18.34
N ARG A 260 -11.17 -29.17 18.68
CA ARG A 260 -12.06 -30.16 19.33
C ARG A 260 -12.33 -31.40 18.46
N ALA A 261 -12.29 -31.22 17.14
CA ALA A 261 -12.53 -32.32 16.18
C ALA A 261 -11.23 -33.06 15.76
N HIS A 262 -10.05 -32.56 16.18
CA HIS A 262 -8.76 -33.06 15.72
C HIS A 262 -7.88 -33.53 16.90
N GLN A 263 -7.39 -34.78 16.79
CA GLN A 263 -6.61 -35.42 17.86
C GLN A 263 -5.20 -34.84 17.98
N HIS A 264 -4.60 -34.95 19.17
CA HIS A 264 -3.17 -34.68 19.39
C HIS A 264 -2.29 -35.50 18.49
N GLY A 265 -1.16 -34.93 18.04
CA GLY A 265 -0.19 -35.58 17.18
C GLY A 265 -0.53 -35.58 15.69
N GLN A 266 -1.69 -35.03 15.29
CA GLN A 266 -1.96 -34.74 13.88
C GLN A 266 -1.17 -33.49 13.43
N LEU A 267 -0.42 -33.64 12.35
CA LEU A 267 0.40 -32.55 11.78
C LEU A 267 -0.45 -31.67 10.86
N ILE A 268 -0.53 -30.39 11.19
CA ILE A 268 -1.46 -29.45 10.57
C ILE A 268 -0.70 -28.23 10.03
N LEU A 269 -0.86 -27.97 8.73
CA LEU A 269 -0.42 -26.73 8.09
C LEU A 269 -1.53 -25.70 8.16
N VAL A 270 -1.19 -24.45 8.50
CA VAL A 270 -2.17 -23.36 8.57
C VAL A 270 -1.68 -22.17 7.76
N ALA A 271 -2.44 -21.79 6.73
CA ALA A 271 -2.28 -20.53 6.01
C ALA A 271 -3.32 -19.53 6.48
N THR A 272 -2.91 -18.31 6.81
CA THR A 272 -3.83 -17.27 7.28
C THR A 272 -3.87 -16.08 6.34
N ALA A 273 -5.03 -15.40 6.27
CA ALA A 273 -5.20 -14.23 5.42
C ALA A 273 -4.43 -13.00 5.94
N THR A 274 -4.16 -12.95 7.26
CA THR A 274 -3.44 -11.86 7.94
C THR A 274 -2.57 -12.40 9.09
N ASP A 275 -1.61 -11.63 9.52
CA ASP A 275 -0.79 -11.92 10.70
C ASP A 275 -1.60 -11.87 12.01
N SER A 276 -2.61 -10.99 12.09
CA SER A 276 -3.52 -10.97 13.23
C SER A 276 -4.26 -12.31 13.37
N SER A 277 -4.66 -12.92 12.26
CA SER A 277 -5.22 -14.27 12.24
C SER A 277 -4.19 -15.33 12.66
N ALA A 278 -2.93 -15.21 12.20
CA ALA A 278 -1.86 -16.13 12.59
C ALA A 278 -1.60 -16.12 14.10
N LEU A 279 -1.62 -14.94 14.72
CA LEU A 279 -1.51 -14.82 16.19
C LEU A 279 -2.69 -15.47 16.91
N GLY A 280 -3.92 -15.31 16.39
CA GLY A 280 -5.10 -15.97 16.95
C GLY A 280 -4.99 -17.50 16.89
N VAL A 281 -4.54 -18.04 15.75
CA VAL A 281 -4.26 -19.46 15.62
C VAL A 281 -3.19 -19.92 16.61
N LEU A 282 -2.09 -19.16 16.72
CA LEU A 282 -1.00 -19.46 17.66
C LEU A 282 -1.49 -19.50 19.12
N ASP A 283 -2.32 -18.54 19.52
CA ASP A 283 -2.92 -18.52 20.84
C ASP A 283 -3.73 -19.81 21.11
N ALA A 284 -4.57 -20.22 20.17
CA ALA A 284 -5.41 -21.40 20.31
C ALA A 284 -4.58 -22.70 20.41
N VAL A 285 -3.53 -22.84 19.60
CA VAL A 285 -2.69 -24.06 19.61
C VAL A 285 -1.79 -24.10 20.87
N ARG A 286 -1.36 -22.96 21.41
CA ARG A 286 -0.65 -22.84 22.68
C ARG A 286 -1.55 -23.19 23.86
N GLU A 287 -2.76 -22.66 23.90
CA GLU A 287 -3.77 -23.01 24.93
C GLU A 287 -4.05 -24.52 24.95
N ALA A 288 -4.00 -25.17 23.78
CA ALA A 288 -4.19 -26.62 23.66
C ALA A 288 -2.91 -27.44 23.92
N GLY A 289 -1.75 -26.81 24.13
CA GLY A 289 -0.46 -27.49 24.32
C GLY A 289 0.02 -28.23 23.05
N ARG A 290 -0.36 -27.74 21.85
CA ARG A 290 -0.16 -28.44 20.57
C ARG A 290 0.76 -27.68 19.59
N GLU A 291 1.54 -26.75 20.07
CA GLU A 291 2.36 -25.91 19.18
C GLU A 291 3.29 -26.72 18.27
N ALA A 292 3.80 -27.86 18.75
CA ALA A 292 4.66 -28.75 17.97
C ALA A 292 3.95 -29.49 16.80
N ASP A 293 2.62 -29.59 16.84
CA ASP A 293 1.81 -30.25 15.80
C ASP A 293 1.51 -29.30 14.61
N PHE A 294 1.85 -28.01 14.72
CA PHE A 294 1.42 -26.99 13.78
C PHE A 294 2.58 -26.28 13.09
N ALA A 295 2.36 -25.89 11.84
CA ALA A 295 3.16 -24.88 11.13
C ALA A 295 2.20 -23.84 10.55
N ILE A 296 2.43 -22.57 10.88
CA ILE A 296 1.55 -21.43 10.55
C ILE A 296 2.33 -20.46 9.68
N ALA A 297 1.74 -20.02 8.58
CA ALA A 297 2.25 -18.92 7.75
C ALA A 297 1.25 -17.77 7.73
N GLY A 298 1.77 -16.57 8.02
CA GLY A 298 1.01 -15.31 8.06
C GLY A 298 1.18 -14.46 6.82
N GLN A 299 0.56 -13.26 6.88
CA GLN A 299 0.64 -12.21 5.87
C GLN A 299 0.78 -10.88 6.61
N ASP A 300 1.58 -9.93 6.10
CA ASP A 300 1.79 -8.54 6.53
C ASP A 300 3.15 -8.28 7.19
N CYS A 301 3.74 -9.23 7.93
CA CYS A 301 4.95 -9.08 8.75
C CYS A 301 4.83 -8.01 9.85
N ILE A 302 3.72 -8.01 10.60
CA ILE A 302 3.54 -7.09 11.73
C ILE A 302 4.57 -7.37 12.84
N PRO A 303 4.94 -6.34 13.65
CA PRO A 303 5.99 -6.47 14.68
C PRO A 303 5.80 -7.64 15.64
N GLU A 304 4.57 -7.94 16.06
CA GLU A 304 4.25 -9.03 16.96
C GLU A 304 4.57 -10.40 16.36
N VAL A 305 4.22 -10.60 15.07
CA VAL A 305 4.53 -11.86 14.36
C VAL A 305 6.01 -11.99 14.13
N LEU A 306 6.71 -10.91 13.77
CA LEU A 306 8.17 -10.91 13.64
C LEU A 306 8.86 -11.26 14.97
N ALA A 307 8.29 -10.84 16.12
CA ALA A 307 8.77 -11.23 17.43
C ALA A 307 8.52 -12.73 17.72
N GLU A 308 7.39 -13.28 17.29
CA GLU A 308 7.09 -14.71 17.42
C GLU A 308 7.99 -15.57 16.53
N ILE A 309 8.20 -15.22 15.27
CA ILE A 309 9.07 -15.94 14.33
C ILE A 309 10.50 -16.09 14.88
N ARG A 310 10.98 -15.13 15.67
CA ARG A 310 12.33 -15.18 16.29
C ARG A 310 12.44 -16.18 17.45
N LYS A 311 11.32 -16.66 17.99
CA LYS A 311 11.34 -17.59 19.11
C LYS A 311 11.65 -19.00 18.61
N PRO A 312 12.52 -19.75 19.31
CA PRO A 312 12.79 -21.13 18.93
C PRO A 312 11.51 -21.98 19.05
N ASN A 313 11.31 -22.86 18.07
CA ASN A 313 10.17 -23.79 18.03
C ASN A 313 8.78 -23.12 18.00
N CYS A 314 8.67 -21.87 17.59
CA CYS A 314 7.38 -21.23 17.36
C CYS A 314 6.66 -21.91 16.18
N ALA A 315 5.34 -22.12 16.32
CA ALA A 315 4.54 -22.66 15.24
C ALA A 315 4.40 -21.70 14.05
N ILE A 316 4.52 -20.37 14.25
CA ILE A 316 4.60 -19.42 13.12
C ILE A 316 5.99 -19.54 12.52
N ILE A 317 6.06 -20.15 11.33
CA ILE A 317 7.31 -20.43 10.62
C ILE A 317 7.74 -19.31 9.66
N GLY A 318 6.86 -18.38 9.39
CA GLY A 318 7.11 -17.21 8.55
C GLY A 318 5.86 -16.42 8.25
N SER A 319 6.05 -15.29 7.60
CA SER A 319 4.99 -14.42 7.10
C SER A 319 5.42 -13.82 5.76
N VAL A 320 4.47 -13.48 4.89
CA VAL A 320 4.74 -12.77 3.64
C VAL A 320 4.57 -11.27 3.86
N SER A 321 5.66 -10.52 3.74
CA SER A 321 5.65 -9.07 3.89
C SER A 321 5.06 -8.39 2.68
N HIS A 322 4.15 -7.45 2.90
CA HIS A 322 3.59 -6.56 1.88
C HIS A 322 4.34 -5.21 1.80
N GLU A 323 5.44 -5.05 2.53
CA GLU A 323 6.28 -3.84 2.52
C GLU A 323 5.48 -2.54 2.71
N ALA A 324 4.70 -2.48 3.82
CA ALA A 324 3.79 -1.36 4.15
C ALA A 324 4.46 0.02 4.04
N GLU A 325 5.76 0.10 4.35
CA GLU A 325 6.58 1.31 4.26
C GLU A 325 6.71 1.85 2.83
N THR A 326 6.51 1.01 1.81
CA THR A 326 6.59 1.42 0.41
C THR A 326 5.28 1.96 -0.15
N TYR A 327 4.16 1.77 0.57
CA TYR A 327 2.82 2.18 0.12
C TYR A 327 2.73 3.70 -0.09
N GLY A 328 3.17 4.49 0.89
CA GLY A 328 3.04 5.94 0.85
C GLY A 328 3.64 6.59 -0.38
N PRO A 329 4.94 6.45 -0.64
CA PRO A 329 5.56 7.06 -1.82
C PRO A 329 4.88 6.65 -3.14
N ARG A 330 4.50 5.39 -3.28
CA ARG A 330 3.86 4.86 -4.49
C ARG A 330 2.43 5.35 -4.66
N LEU A 331 1.62 5.37 -3.58
CA LEU A 331 0.24 5.87 -3.59
C LEU A 331 0.19 7.36 -3.91
N ILE A 332 1.05 8.16 -3.29
CA ILE A 332 1.10 9.61 -3.57
C ILE A 332 1.53 9.88 -5.02
N GLN A 333 2.55 9.16 -5.53
CA GLN A 333 2.96 9.28 -6.93
C GLN A 333 1.85 8.85 -7.89
N LEU A 334 1.16 7.74 -7.60
CA LEU A 334 0.04 7.23 -8.40
C LEU A 334 -1.11 8.24 -8.45
N GLY A 335 -1.49 8.81 -7.30
CA GLY A 335 -2.53 9.82 -7.20
C GLY A 335 -2.19 11.09 -7.98
N ILE A 336 -0.95 11.58 -7.88
CA ILE A 336 -0.48 12.73 -8.66
C ILE A 336 -0.50 12.42 -10.16
N ALA A 337 -0.12 11.20 -10.57
CA ALA A 337 -0.15 10.79 -11.98
C ALA A 337 -1.57 10.78 -12.54
N LEU A 338 -2.54 10.23 -11.78
CA LEU A 338 -3.97 10.24 -12.16
C LEU A 338 -4.49 11.67 -12.33
N LEU A 339 -4.23 12.56 -11.37
CA LEU A 339 -4.68 13.96 -11.44
C LEU A 339 -4.03 14.76 -12.58
N ARG A 340 -2.86 14.34 -13.04
CA ARG A 340 -2.19 14.91 -14.21
C ARG A 340 -2.67 14.32 -15.54
N GLY A 341 -3.62 13.39 -15.52
CA GLY A 341 -4.15 12.71 -16.71
C GLY A 341 -3.19 11.70 -17.33
N TYR A 342 -2.20 11.21 -16.59
CA TYR A 342 -1.35 10.12 -17.08
C TYR A 342 -2.12 8.80 -17.08
N THR A 343 -1.90 8.00 -18.13
CA THR A 343 -2.40 6.63 -18.16
C THR A 343 -1.63 5.78 -17.16
N VAL A 344 -2.35 5.17 -16.23
CA VAL A 344 -1.79 4.25 -15.23
C VAL A 344 -2.40 2.86 -15.41
N PRO A 345 -1.69 1.79 -15.05
CA PRO A 345 -2.28 0.45 -15.03
C PRO A 345 -3.50 0.41 -14.08
N PRO A 346 -4.55 -0.36 -14.41
CA PRO A 346 -5.71 -0.52 -13.53
C PRO A 346 -5.37 -1.24 -12.23
N TYR A 347 -4.35 -2.12 -12.25
CA TYR A 347 -3.80 -2.83 -11.10
C TYR A 347 -2.34 -2.44 -10.91
N ASN A 348 -1.99 -1.99 -9.70
CA ASN A 348 -0.65 -1.57 -9.32
C ASN A 348 -0.18 -2.43 -8.15
N TYR A 349 0.43 -3.56 -8.48
CA TYR A 349 0.89 -4.52 -7.48
C TYR A 349 2.14 -4.03 -6.74
N VAL A 350 2.14 -4.17 -5.42
CA VAL A 350 3.32 -3.94 -4.58
C VAL A 350 4.22 -5.18 -4.58
N ARG A 351 5.48 -4.97 -4.25
CA ARG A 351 6.40 -6.07 -4.00
C ARG A 351 6.04 -6.76 -2.70
N HIS A 352 6.40 -8.02 -2.61
CA HIS A 352 6.25 -8.81 -1.40
C HIS A 352 7.47 -9.71 -1.25
N ARG A 353 7.69 -10.22 -0.05
CA ARG A 353 8.78 -11.16 0.25
C ARG A 353 8.42 -12.05 1.41
N VAL A 354 8.90 -13.30 1.36
CA VAL A 354 8.75 -14.25 2.46
C VAL A 354 9.77 -13.93 3.55
N VAL A 355 9.29 -13.79 4.78
CA VAL A 355 10.11 -13.55 5.97
C VAL A 355 10.06 -14.79 6.86
N THR A 356 11.23 -15.35 7.17
CA THR A 356 11.43 -16.51 8.02
C THR A 356 12.50 -16.20 9.07
N PRO A 357 12.74 -17.05 10.07
CA PRO A 357 13.87 -16.88 11.01
C PRO A 357 15.19 -16.64 10.29
N GLU A 358 15.47 -17.43 9.24
CA GLU A 358 16.73 -17.37 8.49
C GLU A 358 16.92 -16.03 7.75
N THR A 359 15.85 -15.49 7.14
CA THR A 359 15.91 -14.19 6.46
C THR A 359 16.09 -13.03 7.44
N LEU A 360 15.47 -13.11 8.63
CA LEU A 360 15.62 -12.09 9.68
C LEU A 360 17.05 -12.04 10.25
N ASP A 361 17.71 -13.20 10.38
CA ASP A 361 19.10 -13.28 10.86
C ASP A 361 20.07 -12.72 9.80
N ALA A 362 19.83 -12.98 8.50
CA ALA A 362 20.63 -12.45 7.42
C ALA A 362 20.58 -10.91 7.36
N GLU A 363 19.42 -10.29 7.57
CA GLU A 363 19.26 -8.83 7.60
C GLU A 363 20.04 -8.19 8.76
N ARG A 364 20.07 -8.82 9.94
CA ARG A 364 20.86 -8.34 11.08
C ARG A 364 22.34 -8.36 10.81
N GLY A 365 22.85 -9.38 10.11
CA GLY A 365 24.25 -9.49 9.73
C GLY A 365 24.68 -8.36 8.78
N GLN A 366 23.84 -7.96 7.84
CA GLN A 366 24.12 -6.86 6.91
C GLN A 366 24.13 -5.49 7.59
N THR A 367 23.16 -5.22 8.49
CA THR A 367 23.09 -3.94 9.21
C THR A 367 24.28 -3.73 10.15
N GLN A 368 24.82 -4.80 10.74
CA GLN A 368 26.03 -4.72 11.59
C GLN A 368 27.32 -4.46 10.81
N HIS A 369 27.39 -4.89 9.55
CA HIS A 369 28.54 -4.60 8.67
C HIS A 369 28.52 -3.16 8.12
N GLU A 370 27.35 -2.58 7.86
CA GLU A 370 27.21 -1.19 7.39
C GLU A 370 27.46 -0.15 8.49
N THR A 371 27.19 -0.49 9.75
CA THR A 371 27.49 0.40 10.91
C THR A 371 28.91 0.29 11.43
N ALA A 372 29.69 -0.68 10.97
CA ALA A 372 31.08 -0.91 11.35
C ALA A 372 32.09 -0.46 10.27
N SER A 373 31.65 0.04 9.15
CA SER A 373 32.42 0.63 8.05
C SER A 373 32.21 2.15 8.00
#